data_56f470b97a1b2180545ef4655a80138b
#
_entry.id   56f470b97a1b2180545ef4655a80138b
#
_cell.length_a   1.000
_cell.length_b   1.000
_cell.length_c   1.000
_cell.angle_alpha   90.00
_cell.angle_beta   90.00
_cell.angle_gamma   90.00
#
_symmetry.space_group_name_H-M   'P 1'
#
loop_
_entity.id
_entity.type
_entity.pdbx_description
1 polymer ?
#
loop_
_entity_poly.entity_id
_entity_poly.type
_entity_poly.pdbx_seq_one_letter_code
_entity_poly.pdbx_strand_id
1 'polypeptide(L)'
;MCIRDRYNRANRVAASIASAHGISLETAAGVIAALSPNNRWERNIVDAENIIRVYAIAGAEEAMNVKVCTYGKMKDKAIQILESPTMAHHEDILNGRKITAFYQCIIGCQDAVCIDGHAYSIWFGDRLTMKNVPNIGKKLYAEIVSDYVEAAEILREAGSLNRFANLTAYEVQAITWVTWRRLHGITK
;
A
#
# COMPACT_ATOMS: atom_id res chain seq x y z
N MET A 1 -6.19 -18.34 5.46
CA MET A 1 -5.24 -17.23 5.17
C MET A 1 -5.31 -16.25 6.32
N CYS A 2 -4.21 -15.99 7.00
CA CYS A 2 -4.20 -15.07 8.14
C CYS A 2 -4.42 -13.64 7.62
N ILE A 3 -5.43 -12.95 8.14
CA ILE A 3 -5.79 -11.58 7.73
C ILE A 3 -4.67 -10.59 8.08
N ARG A 4 -3.91 -10.89 9.14
CA ARG A 4 -2.74 -10.15 9.61
C ARG A 4 -1.61 -10.09 8.58
N ASP A 5 -1.54 -11.06 7.64
CA ASP A 5 -0.40 -11.20 6.71
C ASP A 5 -0.51 -10.36 5.43
N ARG A 6 -1.46 -9.44 5.32
CA ARG A 6 -1.68 -8.68 4.07
C ARG A 6 -0.41 -7.95 3.60
N TYR A 7 0.20 -7.15 4.46
CA TYR A 7 1.41 -6.40 4.10
C TYR A 7 2.65 -7.29 4.06
N ASN A 8 2.75 -8.30 4.92
CA ASN A 8 3.82 -9.30 4.85
C ASN A 8 3.78 -10.07 3.52
N ARG A 9 2.57 -10.36 3.01
CA ARG A 9 2.42 -10.96 1.67
C ARG A 9 2.83 -9.99 0.58
N ALA A 10 2.44 -8.72 0.66
CA ALA A 10 2.84 -7.70 -0.29
C ALA A 10 4.37 -7.51 -0.31
N ASN A 11 5.01 -7.51 0.86
CA ASN A 11 6.46 -7.48 1.00
C ASN A 11 7.12 -8.68 0.30
N ARG A 12 6.66 -9.92 0.57
CA ARG A 12 7.20 -11.12 -0.09
C ARG A 12 7.06 -11.08 -1.61
N VAL A 13 5.93 -10.56 -2.12
CA VAL A 13 5.72 -10.38 -3.57
C VAL A 13 6.70 -9.36 -4.12
N ALA A 14 6.86 -8.21 -3.48
CA ALA A 14 7.83 -7.18 -3.87
C ALA A 14 9.27 -7.72 -3.84
N ALA A 15 9.64 -8.48 -2.80
CA ALA A 15 10.95 -9.12 -2.68
C ALA A 15 11.21 -10.17 -3.78
N SER A 16 10.19 -10.93 -4.16
CA SER A 16 10.28 -11.89 -5.26
C SER A 16 10.52 -11.20 -6.60
N ILE A 17 9.79 -10.12 -6.89
CA ILE A 17 9.99 -9.31 -8.11
C ILE A 17 11.39 -8.68 -8.09
N ALA A 18 11.79 -8.08 -6.96
CA ALA A 18 13.09 -7.47 -6.79
C ALA A 18 14.23 -8.46 -7.10
N SER A 19 14.17 -9.65 -6.51
CA SER A 19 15.15 -10.72 -6.75
C SER A 19 15.18 -11.19 -8.21
N ALA A 20 14.01 -11.35 -8.84
CA ALA A 20 13.90 -11.82 -10.22
C ALA A 20 14.50 -10.83 -11.24
N HIS A 21 14.49 -9.53 -10.93
CA HIS A 21 14.92 -8.47 -11.84
C HIS A 21 16.17 -7.71 -11.39
N GLY A 22 16.81 -8.12 -10.28
CA GLY A 22 18.06 -7.51 -9.80
C GLY A 22 17.90 -6.06 -9.33
N ILE A 23 16.73 -5.69 -8.81
CA ILE A 23 16.45 -4.37 -8.23
C ILE A 23 16.25 -4.47 -6.71
N SER A 24 16.19 -3.35 -6.01
CA SER A 24 15.93 -3.36 -4.57
C SER A 24 14.47 -3.67 -4.24
N LEU A 25 14.20 -4.15 -3.01
CA LEU A 25 12.86 -4.33 -2.47
C LEU A 25 12.08 -3.01 -2.53
N GLU A 26 12.74 -1.91 -2.14
CA GLU A 26 12.18 -0.57 -2.10
C GLU A 26 11.75 -0.10 -3.50
N THR A 27 12.57 -0.36 -4.52
CA THR A 27 12.22 -0.03 -5.91
C THR A 27 11.00 -0.82 -6.37
N ALA A 28 10.98 -2.13 -6.16
CA ALA A 28 9.82 -2.97 -6.52
C ALA A 28 8.54 -2.54 -5.77
N ALA A 29 8.65 -2.28 -4.46
CA ALA A 29 7.54 -1.78 -3.64
C ALA A 29 7.04 -0.41 -4.11
N GLY A 30 7.94 0.48 -4.49
CA GLY A 30 7.61 1.80 -5.03
C GLY A 30 6.83 1.72 -6.33
N VAL A 31 7.25 0.86 -7.27
CA VAL A 31 6.52 0.61 -8.53
C VAL A 31 5.13 0.04 -8.25
N ILE A 32 5.01 -0.95 -7.36
CA ILE A 32 3.73 -1.53 -6.94
C ILE A 32 2.83 -0.44 -6.34
N ALA A 33 3.37 0.39 -5.46
CA ALA A 33 2.61 1.47 -4.83
C ALA A 33 2.17 2.53 -5.85
N ALA A 34 3.04 2.94 -6.76
CA ALA A 34 2.72 3.90 -7.82
C ALA A 34 1.56 3.42 -8.70
N LEU A 35 1.53 2.14 -9.06
CA LEU A 35 0.50 1.56 -9.93
C LEU A 35 -0.78 1.13 -9.21
N SER A 36 -0.85 1.27 -7.88
CA SER A 36 -1.98 0.81 -7.07
C SER A 36 -3.27 1.64 -7.20
N PRO A 37 -3.27 2.95 -7.52
CA PRO A 37 -4.50 3.71 -7.63
C PRO A 37 -5.45 3.15 -8.67
N ASN A 38 -6.70 2.90 -8.26
CA ASN A 38 -7.77 2.38 -9.10
C ASN A 38 -7.45 1.03 -9.78
N ASN A 39 -6.55 0.24 -9.20
CA ASN A 39 -6.12 -1.05 -9.71
C ASN A 39 -6.45 -2.17 -8.71
N ARG A 40 -6.75 -3.37 -9.20
CA ARG A 40 -6.90 -4.57 -8.36
C ARG A 40 -5.53 -5.14 -8.03
N TRP A 41 -5.39 -5.74 -6.85
CA TRP A 41 -4.11 -6.24 -6.36
C TRP A 41 -3.41 -7.17 -7.36
N GLU A 42 -4.09 -8.20 -7.83
CA GLU A 42 -3.51 -9.19 -8.74
C GLU A 42 -3.07 -8.55 -10.07
N ARG A 43 -3.86 -7.62 -10.59
CA ARG A 43 -3.53 -6.87 -11.81
C ARG A 43 -2.37 -5.90 -11.56
N ASN A 44 -2.36 -5.25 -10.40
CA ASN A 44 -1.28 -4.33 -10.04
C ASN A 44 0.09 -5.03 -10.02
N ILE A 45 0.16 -6.25 -9.47
CA ILE A 45 1.40 -7.05 -9.47
C ILE A 45 1.85 -7.39 -10.89
N VAL A 46 0.93 -7.82 -11.76
CA VAL A 46 1.24 -8.11 -13.16
C VAL A 46 1.71 -6.85 -13.90
N ASP A 47 1.05 -5.72 -13.69
CA ASP A 47 1.43 -4.44 -14.30
C ASP A 47 2.81 -3.98 -13.82
N ALA A 48 3.11 -4.10 -12.50
CA ALA A 48 4.39 -3.75 -11.92
C ALA A 48 5.53 -4.61 -12.47
N GLU A 49 5.35 -5.92 -12.48
CA GLU A 49 6.38 -6.85 -13.00
C GLU A 49 6.63 -6.64 -14.50
N ASN A 50 5.58 -6.38 -15.29
CA ASN A 50 5.74 -6.09 -16.72
C ASN A 50 6.52 -4.78 -16.96
N ILE A 51 6.24 -3.71 -16.21
CA ILE A 51 7.00 -2.46 -16.34
C ILE A 51 8.45 -2.68 -15.95
N ILE A 52 8.73 -3.31 -14.81
CA ILE A 52 10.09 -3.58 -14.33
C ILE A 52 10.86 -4.42 -15.36
N ARG A 53 10.24 -5.48 -15.87
CA ARG A 53 10.85 -6.35 -16.88
C ARG A 53 11.19 -5.62 -18.17
N VAL A 54 10.23 -4.85 -18.71
CA VAL A 54 10.46 -4.09 -19.97
C VAL A 54 11.52 -3.00 -19.76
N TYR A 55 11.47 -2.31 -18.61
CA TYR A 55 12.50 -1.32 -18.26
C TYR A 55 13.91 -1.94 -18.22
N ALA A 56 14.06 -3.11 -17.58
CA ALA A 56 15.35 -3.79 -17.49
C ALA A 56 15.91 -4.23 -18.86
N ILE A 57 15.05 -4.55 -19.83
CA ILE A 57 15.45 -5.04 -21.15
C ILE A 57 15.65 -3.91 -22.16
N ALA A 58 14.76 -2.92 -22.16
CA ALA A 58 14.63 -1.95 -23.24
C ALA A 58 14.60 -0.47 -22.77
N GLY A 59 14.71 -0.23 -21.47
CA GLY A 59 14.76 1.11 -20.90
C GLY A 59 13.42 1.79 -20.70
N ALA A 60 13.48 3.06 -20.27
CA ALA A 60 12.32 3.85 -19.84
C ALA A 60 11.31 4.10 -20.97
N GLU A 61 11.78 4.40 -22.17
CA GLU A 61 10.91 4.71 -23.32
C GLU A 61 10.00 3.53 -23.65
N GLU A 62 10.54 2.34 -23.75
CA GLU A 62 9.75 1.13 -24.01
C GLU A 62 8.84 0.74 -22.84
N ALA A 63 9.30 0.94 -21.59
CA ALA A 63 8.47 0.72 -20.41
C ALA A 63 7.26 1.66 -20.36
N MET A 64 7.37 2.88 -20.90
CA MET A 64 6.23 3.80 -21.06
C MET A 64 5.16 3.30 -22.02
N ASN A 65 5.49 2.39 -22.94
CA ASN A 65 4.52 1.78 -23.87
C ASN A 65 3.73 0.60 -23.25
N VAL A 66 4.16 0.09 -22.08
CA VAL A 66 3.46 -1.00 -21.38
C VAL A 66 2.05 -0.56 -20.97
N LYS A 67 1.04 -1.36 -21.28
CA LYS A 67 -0.35 -1.11 -20.86
C LYS A 67 -0.52 -1.47 -19.39
N VAL A 68 -1.02 -0.52 -18.61
CA VAL A 68 -1.32 -0.68 -17.17
C VAL A 68 -2.77 -0.29 -16.87
N CYS A 69 -3.32 -0.86 -15.78
CA CYS A 69 -4.70 -0.63 -15.36
C CYS A 69 -4.82 0.54 -14.36
N THR A 70 -4.11 1.64 -14.63
CA THR A 70 -4.12 2.85 -13.80
C THR A 70 -3.93 4.10 -14.67
N TYR A 71 -3.88 5.29 -14.05
CA TYR A 71 -3.72 6.56 -14.77
C TYR A 71 -2.29 6.72 -15.31
N GLY A 72 -2.14 7.39 -16.46
CA GLY A 72 -0.85 7.63 -17.11
C GLY A 72 0.19 8.21 -16.16
N LYS A 73 -0.16 9.27 -15.41
CA LYS A 73 0.72 9.88 -14.40
C LYS A 73 1.21 8.92 -13.31
N MET A 74 0.54 7.80 -13.07
CA MET A 74 0.99 6.78 -12.11
C MET A 74 2.06 5.90 -12.73
N LYS A 75 1.95 5.63 -14.04
CA LYS A 75 3.00 4.96 -14.80
C LYS A 75 4.26 5.83 -14.88
N ASP A 76 4.12 7.15 -15.11
CA ASP A 76 5.25 8.08 -15.09
C ASP A 76 6.01 8.01 -13.76
N LYS A 77 5.29 7.95 -12.62
CA LYS A 77 5.88 7.77 -11.30
C LYS A 77 6.61 6.43 -11.16
N ALA A 78 6.02 5.36 -11.68
CA ALA A 78 6.65 4.03 -11.64
C ALA A 78 8.00 4.01 -12.41
N ILE A 79 8.07 4.67 -13.55
CA ILE A 79 9.31 4.82 -14.30
C ILE A 79 10.33 5.69 -13.55
N GLN A 80 9.92 6.83 -13.01
CA GLN A 80 10.79 7.70 -12.20
C GLN A 80 11.39 6.96 -11.00
N ILE A 81 10.62 6.06 -10.37
CA ILE A 81 11.11 5.21 -9.28
C ILE A 81 12.19 4.25 -9.78
N LEU A 82 12.02 3.64 -10.97
CA LEU A 82 13.04 2.76 -11.56
C LEU A 82 14.33 3.50 -11.92
N GLU A 83 14.23 4.77 -12.26
CA GLU A 83 15.38 5.64 -12.55
C GLU A 83 16.02 6.23 -11.28
N SER A 84 15.34 6.15 -10.13
CA SER A 84 15.78 6.78 -8.89
C SER A 84 16.65 5.85 -8.05
N PRO A 85 17.82 6.31 -7.61
CA PRO A 85 18.77 5.47 -6.89
C PRO A 85 18.44 5.25 -5.41
N THR A 86 17.51 6.01 -4.80
CA THR A 86 17.33 5.98 -3.35
C THR A 86 15.86 5.97 -2.91
N MET A 87 15.63 5.35 -1.75
CA MET A 87 14.33 5.25 -1.08
C MET A 87 13.71 6.61 -0.76
N ALA A 88 14.51 7.61 -0.35
CA ALA A 88 14.01 8.96 -0.06
C ALA A 88 13.35 9.61 -1.28
N HIS A 89 13.94 9.44 -2.45
CA HIS A 89 13.34 9.92 -3.70
C HIS A 89 12.05 9.19 -4.07
N HIS A 90 11.88 7.91 -3.69
CA HIS A 90 10.65 7.17 -3.96
C HIS A 90 9.44 7.81 -3.26
N GLU A 91 9.58 8.25 -2.02
CA GLU A 91 8.50 8.93 -1.29
C GLU A 91 8.15 10.29 -1.91
N ASP A 92 9.14 11.04 -2.34
CA ASP A 92 8.96 12.32 -3.04
C ASP A 92 8.25 12.13 -4.38
N ILE A 93 8.64 11.12 -5.16
CA ILE A 93 8.00 10.76 -6.43
C ILE A 93 6.54 10.34 -6.21
N LEU A 94 6.28 9.48 -5.23
CA LEU A 94 4.93 9.01 -4.89
C LEU A 94 4.04 10.19 -4.49
N ASN A 95 4.56 11.15 -3.71
CA ASN A 95 3.94 12.44 -3.39
C ASN A 95 2.42 12.36 -3.16
N GLY A 96 2.00 11.46 -2.28
CA GLY A 96 0.59 11.32 -1.91
C GLY A 96 0.45 10.45 -0.68
N ARG A 97 -0.13 10.97 0.41
CA ARG A 97 -0.16 10.33 1.74
C ARG A 97 -0.54 8.85 1.67
N LYS A 98 -1.62 8.52 0.96
CA LYS A 98 -2.11 7.15 0.83
C LYS A 98 -1.11 6.23 0.12
N ILE A 99 -0.59 6.64 -1.03
CA ILE A 99 0.33 5.79 -1.83
C ILE A 99 1.70 5.68 -1.18
N THR A 100 2.17 6.76 -0.53
CA THR A 100 3.41 6.74 0.27
C THR A 100 3.26 5.83 1.47
N ALA A 101 2.16 5.94 2.24
CA ALA A 101 1.90 5.03 3.36
C ALA A 101 1.74 3.57 2.90
N PHE A 102 1.14 3.32 1.73
CA PHE A 102 1.05 1.97 1.16
C PHE A 102 2.43 1.41 0.81
N TYR A 103 3.28 2.21 0.20
CA TYR A 103 4.69 1.88 -0.04
C TYR A 103 5.41 1.52 1.26
N GLN A 104 5.32 2.38 2.26
CA GLN A 104 5.92 2.18 3.58
C GLN A 104 5.42 0.88 4.24
N CYS A 105 4.12 0.58 4.16
CA CYS A 105 3.57 -0.69 4.63
C CYS A 105 4.17 -1.91 3.88
N ILE A 106 4.39 -1.81 2.56
CA ILE A 106 5.00 -2.89 1.77
C ILE A 106 6.45 -3.14 2.20
N ILE A 107 7.24 -2.10 2.42
CA ILE A 107 8.64 -2.24 2.86
C ILE A 107 8.79 -2.62 4.34
N GLY A 108 7.69 -2.68 5.10
CA GLY A 108 7.68 -3.15 6.49
C GLY A 108 7.81 -2.04 7.54
N CYS A 109 7.56 -0.78 7.20
CA CYS A 109 7.50 0.31 8.18
C CYS A 109 6.26 0.13 9.06
N GLN A 110 6.47 -0.23 10.32
CA GLN A 110 5.40 -0.58 11.28
C GLN A 110 4.58 0.62 11.74
N ASP A 111 5.13 1.82 11.61
CA ASP A 111 4.46 3.07 11.99
C ASP A 111 3.59 3.65 10.88
N ALA A 112 3.67 3.07 9.66
CA ALA A 112 2.88 3.51 8.53
C ALA A 112 1.47 2.94 8.57
N VAL A 113 0.46 3.79 8.38
CA VAL A 113 -0.95 3.38 8.28
C VAL A 113 -1.55 3.90 6.98
N CYS A 114 -1.92 2.99 6.08
CA CYS A 114 -2.49 3.35 4.78
C CYS A 114 -4.00 3.64 4.91
N ILE A 115 -4.37 4.92 4.96
CA ILE A 115 -5.77 5.35 5.05
C ILE A 115 -6.36 5.51 3.65
N ASP A 116 -7.20 4.57 3.26
CA ASP A 116 -8.06 4.65 2.08
C ASP A 116 -9.53 4.92 2.48
N GLY A 117 -10.44 4.95 1.50
CA GLY A 117 -11.85 5.19 1.78
C GLY A 117 -12.51 4.13 2.66
N HIS A 118 -12.02 2.89 2.65
CA HIS A 118 -12.52 1.85 3.55
C HIS A 118 -11.96 2.04 4.97
N ALA A 119 -10.67 2.35 5.11
CA ALA A 119 -10.07 2.66 6.41
C ALA A 119 -10.73 3.89 7.05
N TYR A 120 -11.06 4.91 6.24
CA TYR A 120 -11.85 6.04 6.69
C TYR A 120 -13.24 5.61 7.19
N SER A 121 -13.97 4.80 6.42
CA SER A 121 -15.31 4.33 6.79
C SER A 121 -15.30 3.49 8.09
N ILE A 122 -14.25 2.71 8.30
CA ILE A 122 -14.05 1.95 9.55
C ILE A 122 -13.86 2.90 10.72
N TRP A 123 -12.97 3.89 10.57
CA TRP A 123 -12.70 4.91 11.60
C TRP A 123 -13.94 5.74 11.90
N PHE A 124 -14.68 6.15 10.87
CA PHE A 124 -15.91 6.93 11.00
C PHE A 124 -17.07 6.12 11.62
N GLY A 125 -17.01 4.79 11.58
CA GLY A 125 -18.02 3.91 12.16
C GLY A 125 -19.25 3.66 11.27
N ASP A 126 -19.22 4.08 9.99
CA ASP A 126 -20.34 3.88 9.06
C ASP A 126 -19.84 3.52 7.65
N ARG A 127 -20.66 2.75 6.93
CA ARG A 127 -20.40 2.34 5.55
C ARG A 127 -20.69 3.47 4.57
N LEU A 128 -19.66 4.22 4.21
CA LEU A 128 -19.77 5.24 3.18
C LEU A 128 -19.52 4.66 1.77
N THR A 129 -20.25 5.18 0.78
CA THR A 129 -19.86 4.98 -0.61
C THR A 129 -18.59 5.77 -0.90
N MET A 130 -17.78 5.35 -1.87
CA MET A 130 -16.55 6.06 -2.24
C MET A 130 -16.78 7.52 -2.64
N LYS A 131 -18.00 7.87 -3.07
CA LYS A 131 -18.39 9.25 -3.38
C LYS A 131 -18.62 10.09 -2.14
N ASN A 132 -19.01 9.47 -1.03
CA ASN A 132 -19.34 10.13 0.24
C ASN A 132 -18.14 10.20 1.20
N VAL A 133 -17.04 9.51 0.88
CA VAL A 133 -15.79 9.66 1.62
C VAL A 133 -15.23 11.05 1.33
N PRO A 134 -14.99 11.90 2.36
CA PRO A 134 -14.46 13.23 2.13
C PRO A 134 -13.02 13.20 1.62
N ASN A 135 -12.55 14.34 1.14
CA ASN A 135 -11.13 14.49 0.88
C ASN A 135 -10.37 14.47 2.22
N ILE A 136 -9.55 13.43 2.44
CA ILE A 136 -8.78 13.24 3.67
C ILE A 136 -7.55 14.14 3.61
N GLY A 137 -7.68 15.36 4.13
CA GLY A 137 -6.61 16.34 4.23
C GLY A 137 -5.51 15.93 5.23
N LYS A 138 -4.41 16.69 5.30
CA LYS A 138 -3.25 16.36 6.15
C LYS A 138 -3.61 16.17 7.63
N LYS A 139 -4.41 17.09 8.19
CA LYS A 139 -4.81 17.06 9.61
C LYS A 139 -5.66 15.82 9.92
N LEU A 140 -6.71 15.60 9.13
CA LEU A 140 -7.60 14.45 9.30
C LEU A 140 -6.86 13.12 9.10
N TYR A 141 -5.93 13.04 8.13
CA TYR A 141 -5.12 11.86 7.92
C TYR A 141 -4.27 11.52 9.15
N ALA A 142 -3.63 12.53 9.75
CA ALA A 142 -2.81 12.36 10.95
C ALA A 142 -3.66 11.95 12.17
N GLU A 143 -4.85 12.51 12.32
CA GLU A 143 -5.81 12.14 13.36
C GLU A 143 -6.19 10.65 13.24
N ILE A 144 -6.61 10.21 12.06
CA ILE A 144 -6.97 8.80 11.82
C ILE A 144 -5.79 7.87 12.10
N VAL A 145 -4.57 8.24 11.67
CA VAL A 145 -3.36 7.45 11.97
C VAL A 145 -3.14 7.34 13.47
N SER A 146 -3.28 8.45 14.21
CA SER A 146 -3.15 8.47 15.68
C SER A 146 -4.12 7.50 16.35
N ASP A 147 -5.38 7.49 15.90
CA ASP A 147 -6.41 6.61 16.46
C ASP A 147 -6.15 5.12 16.16
N TYR A 148 -5.57 4.80 14.98
CA TYR A 148 -5.12 3.44 14.68
C TYR A 148 -3.92 3.01 15.55
N VAL A 149 -3.01 3.93 15.89
CA VAL A 149 -1.91 3.68 16.81
C VAL A 149 -2.43 3.41 18.22
N GLU A 150 -3.32 4.26 18.73
CA GLU A 150 -3.97 4.10 20.04
C GLU A 150 -4.75 2.78 20.11
N ALA A 151 -5.53 2.45 19.08
CA ALA A 151 -6.24 1.18 19.01
C ALA A 151 -5.30 -0.03 19.07
N ALA A 152 -4.12 0.06 18.45
CA ALA A 152 -3.11 -0.99 18.53
C ALA A 152 -2.53 -1.12 19.94
N GLU A 153 -2.32 -0.02 20.65
CA GLU A 153 -1.86 0.00 22.04
C GLU A 153 -2.88 -0.62 22.99
N ILE A 154 -4.14 -0.22 22.90
CA ILE A 154 -5.25 -0.79 23.69
C ILE A 154 -5.35 -2.31 23.45
N LEU A 155 -5.25 -2.76 22.20
CA LEU A 155 -5.33 -4.18 21.88
C LEU A 155 -4.11 -4.98 22.38
N ARG A 156 -2.92 -4.40 22.40
CA ARG A 156 -1.72 -5.01 22.98
C ARG A 156 -1.84 -5.17 24.49
N GLU A 157 -2.30 -4.14 25.18
CA GLU A 157 -2.51 -4.15 26.63
C GLU A 157 -3.57 -5.21 27.03
N ALA A 158 -4.70 -5.24 26.34
CA ALA A 158 -5.77 -6.20 26.55
C ALA A 158 -5.37 -7.63 26.18
N GLY A 159 -4.42 -7.78 25.24
CA GLY A 159 -4.01 -9.05 24.65
C GLY A 159 -2.64 -9.56 25.09
N SER A 160 -2.07 -9.03 26.19
CA SER A 160 -0.70 -9.31 26.64
C SER A 160 -0.32 -10.80 26.81
N LEU A 161 -1.31 -11.68 26.93
CA LEU A 161 -1.14 -13.13 27.08
C LEU A 161 -1.49 -13.93 25.83
N ASN A 162 -1.77 -13.27 24.70
CA ASN A 162 -2.22 -13.95 23.48
C ASN A 162 -1.58 -13.38 22.20
N ARG A 163 -2.08 -13.82 21.03
CA ARG A 163 -1.63 -13.45 19.68
C ARG A 163 -1.64 -11.94 19.35
N PHE A 164 -2.14 -11.08 20.20
CA PHE A 164 -2.21 -9.63 20.02
C PHE A 164 -1.09 -8.88 20.74
N ALA A 165 -0.24 -9.56 21.51
CA ALA A 165 0.84 -8.94 22.29
C ALA A 165 1.79 -8.02 21.48
N ASN A 166 1.97 -8.28 20.18
CA ASN A 166 2.86 -7.52 19.30
C ASN A 166 2.11 -6.91 18.09
N LEU A 167 0.84 -6.54 18.27
CA LEU A 167 0.03 -5.98 17.18
C LEU A 167 0.45 -4.53 16.89
N THR A 168 0.74 -4.24 15.63
CA THR A 168 1.11 -2.91 15.15
C THR A 168 -0.07 -2.16 14.53
N ALA A 169 0.02 -0.85 14.41
CA ALA A 169 -1.04 -0.03 13.84
C ALA A 169 -1.38 -0.42 12.40
N TYR A 170 -0.37 -0.71 11.57
CA TYR A 170 -0.62 -1.16 10.18
C TYR A 170 -1.29 -2.54 10.12
N GLU A 171 -1.03 -3.42 11.08
CA GLU A 171 -1.72 -4.71 11.19
C GLU A 171 -3.18 -4.55 11.63
N VAL A 172 -3.46 -3.65 12.58
CA VAL A 172 -4.83 -3.29 12.97
C VAL A 172 -5.59 -2.79 11.75
N GLN A 173 -5.00 -1.86 11.00
CA GLN A 173 -5.60 -1.34 9.77
C GLN A 173 -5.84 -2.47 8.74
N ALA A 174 -4.89 -3.37 8.53
CA ALA A 174 -5.04 -4.48 7.59
C ALA A 174 -6.15 -5.46 8.00
N ILE A 175 -6.20 -5.81 9.30
CA ILE A 175 -7.21 -6.74 9.86
C ILE A 175 -8.60 -6.14 9.75
N THR A 176 -8.79 -4.89 10.19
CA THR A 176 -10.08 -4.21 10.15
C THR A 176 -10.54 -4.01 8.71
N TRP A 177 -9.65 -3.61 7.80
CA TRP A 177 -9.94 -3.45 6.37
C TRP A 177 -10.42 -4.74 5.70
N VAL A 178 -9.75 -5.87 5.92
CA VAL A 178 -10.15 -7.16 5.33
C VAL A 178 -11.46 -7.63 5.94
N THR A 179 -11.63 -7.49 7.25
CA THR A 179 -12.86 -7.87 7.96
C THR A 179 -14.04 -7.03 7.49
N TRP A 180 -13.88 -5.72 7.40
CA TRP A 180 -14.88 -4.78 6.90
C TRP A 180 -15.37 -5.16 5.50
N ARG A 181 -14.44 -5.41 4.59
CA ARG A 181 -14.80 -5.81 3.22
C ARG A 181 -15.56 -7.12 3.16
N ARG A 182 -15.20 -8.09 3.98
CA ARG A 182 -15.94 -9.36 4.09
C ARG A 182 -17.34 -9.15 4.61
N LEU A 183 -17.51 -8.42 5.70
CA LEU A 183 -18.80 -8.13 6.32
C LEU A 183 -19.75 -7.41 5.34
N HIS A 184 -19.23 -6.59 4.48
CA HIS A 184 -20.01 -5.80 3.52
C HIS A 184 -20.06 -6.39 2.10
N GLY A 185 -19.57 -7.61 1.88
CA GLY A 185 -19.58 -8.27 0.57
C GLY A 185 -18.81 -7.52 -0.52
N ILE A 186 -17.75 -6.79 -0.14
CA ILE A 186 -16.93 -6.01 -1.09
C ILE A 186 -15.88 -6.93 -1.71
N THR A 187 -16.10 -7.33 -2.95
CA THR A 187 -15.28 -8.32 -3.68
C THR A 187 -14.25 -7.72 -4.64
N LYS A 188 -14.16 -6.38 -4.75
CA LYS A 188 -13.25 -5.70 -5.69
C LYS A 188 -11.92 -5.35 -5.06
#